data_8a89f15cafc7451440370200678da70f
#
_entry.id   8a89f15cafc7451440370200678da70f
#
_cell.length_a   1.000
_cell.length_b   1.000
_cell.length_c   1.000
_cell.angle_alpha   90.00
_cell.angle_beta   90.00
_cell.angle_gamma   90.00
#
_symmetry.space_group_name_H-M   'P 1'
#
loop_
_entity.id
_entity.type
_entity.pdbx_description
1 polymer ?
#
loop_
_entity_poly.entity_id
_entity_poly.type
_entity_poly.pdbx_seq_one_letter_code
_entity_poly.pdbx_strand_id
1 'polypeptide(L)'
;MKSETIMSGGQEAFSEENAILVFKNVSKVFKSGHVVNYALDGVNLSLKEGESISIVGESGSGKTTLGLTAVKLLQPTKGSIKFEGAEVGRIRGNKLREFRRNTQMIFQDPYSSINPYDTIYSAVAMPLLINKKSVEEKEGIKLTSGEIRKRVSRMLDKVGLSPGDSFLDLFPKKLSGGQRQRVAVARALILNPKFIVADEPTSMLDVSISAQVLNLLSDLKKEFNFSMIYISHELATARYISEKMAVMNLGRIVEYGTSEAVTAKPRHPYSDILIRSVPELEGLASTERKSKIDYNAYNGGIKGCSFAHSCPFKTDKCESERPELTEIESGHYVACFHPV
;
A
#
# COMPACT_ATOMS: atom_id res chain seq x y z
N MET A 1 44.38 -0.08 -0.88
CA MET A 1 43.40 -0.82 -1.70
C MET A 1 42.07 -0.79 -0.96
N LYS A 2 41.12 0.06 -1.43
CA LYS A 2 39.75 0.10 -0.91
C LYS A 2 39.00 -1.06 -1.56
N SER A 3 38.46 -1.96 -0.76
CA SER A 3 37.55 -3.02 -1.24
C SER A 3 36.27 -2.36 -1.72
N GLU A 4 36.08 -2.26 -3.02
CA GLU A 4 34.80 -1.99 -3.62
C GLU A 4 33.89 -3.20 -3.34
N THR A 5 32.96 -3.00 -2.43
CA THR A 5 31.87 -3.95 -2.19
C THR A 5 30.96 -3.87 -3.42
N ILE A 6 30.98 -4.89 -4.26
CA ILE A 6 30.04 -5.07 -5.38
C ILE A 6 28.65 -5.17 -4.75
N MET A 7 27.88 -4.09 -4.83
CA MET A 7 26.48 -4.08 -4.41
C MET A 7 25.68 -4.93 -5.40
N SER A 8 24.88 -5.88 -4.91
CA SER A 8 24.01 -6.70 -5.75
C SER A 8 22.94 -5.79 -6.40
N GLY A 9 22.66 -5.97 -7.68
CA GLY A 9 21.82 -5.09 -8.51
C GLY A 9 20.42 -4.77 -7.94
N GLY A 10 19.90 -5.58 -7.01
CA GLY A 10 18.63 -5.32 -6.33
C GLY A 10 18.66 -4.22 -5.26
N GLN A 11 19.85 -3.73 -4.87
CA GLN A 11 19.99 -2.63 -3.89
C GLN A 11 19.97 -1.25 -4.56
N GLU A 12 20.28 -1.16 -5.84
CA GLU A 12 20.26 0.12 -6.59
C GLU A 12 18.84 0.60 -6.91
N ALA A 13 17.88 -0.32 -7.08
CA ALA A 13 16.48 0.00 -7.36
C ALA A 13 15.82 0.84 -6.25
N PHE A 14 16.28 0.72 -5.00
CA PHE A 14 15.62 1.29 -3.82
C PHE A 14 16.60 2.15 -3.01
N SER A 15 16.91 3.36 -3.53
CA SER A 15 17.74 4.35 -2.85
C SER A 15 17.11 4.82 -1.55
N GLU A 16 17.93 5.01 -0.50
CA GLU A 16 17.53 5.65 0.76
C GLU A 16 17.52 7.18 0.68
N GLU A 17 18.09 7.73 -0.37
CA GLU A 17 18.20 9.18 -0.55
C GLU A 17 16.82 9.81 -0.72
N ASN A 18 16.47 10.75 0.16
CA ASN A 18 15.17 11.42 0.22
C ASN A 18 13.96 10.47 0.39
N ALA A 19 14.20 9.24 0.87
CA ALA A 19 13.12 8.29 1.10
C ALA A 19 12.46 8.56 2.46
N ILE A 20 11.12 8.72 2.44
CA ILE A 20 10.30 8.77 3.67
C ILE A 20 10.14 7.37 4.28
N LEU A 21 10.05 6.35 3.44
CA LEU A 21 9.87 4.96 3.87
C LEU A 21 10.83 4.04 3.11
N VAL A 22 11.51 3.13 3.83
CA VAL A 22 12.43 2.15 3.24
C VAL A 22 12.21 0.79 3.87
N PHE A 23 11.98 -0.21 3.03
CA PHE A 23 12.01 -1.63 3.38
C PHE A 23 13.36 -2.22 2.98
N LYS A 24 14.03 -2.91 3.90
CA LYS A 24 15.29 -3.61 3.64
C LYS A 24 15.14 -5.10 3.97
N ASN A 25 15.11 -5.91 2.92
CA ASN A 25 15.02 -7.38 3.00
C ASN A 25 13.93 -7.87 3.97
N VAL A 26 12.75 -7.24 3.87
CA VAL A 26 11.65 -7.47 4.82
C VAL A 26 10.93 -8.77 4.50
N SER A 27 10.86 -9.65 5.50
CA SER A 27 10.08 -10.88 5.42
C SER A 27 9.05 -10.94 6.56
N LYS A 28 7.87 -11.47 6.25
CA LYS A 28 6.83 -11.76 7.23
C LYS A 28 6.35 -13.18 7.06
N VAL A 29 6.52 -13.97 8.12
CA VAL A 29 6.15 -15.37 8.13
C VAL A 29 5.03 -15.59 9.14
N PHE A 30 3.98 -16.24 8.70
CA PHE A 30 2.92 -16.75 9.56
C PHE A 30 3.08 -18.26 9.73
N LYS A 31 2.92 -18.75 10.95
CA LYS A 31 2.98 -20.17 11.29
C LYS A 31 1.64 -20.62 11.87
N SER A 32 1.08 -21.68 11.30
CA SER A 32 -0.13 -22.33 11.81
C SER A 32 0.11 -23.85 11.83
N GLY A 33 0.39 -24.39 13.01
CA GLY A 33 0.82 -25.77 13.15
C GLY A 33 2.10 -26.03 12.34
N HIS A 34 2.05 -26.98 11.41
CA HIS A 34 3.17 -27.34 10.52
C HIS A 34 3.24 -26.49 9.24
N VAL A 35 2.24 -25.65 8.97
CA VAL A 35 2.20 -24.79 7.79
C VAL A 35 2.97 -23.49 8.04
N VAL A 36 3.93 -23.18 7.16
CA VAL A 36 4.74 -21.97 7.20
C VAL A 36 4.45 -21.16 5.96
N ASN A 37 3.78 -20.02 6.11
CA ASN A 37 3.43 -19.13 5.00
C ASN A 37 4.30 -17.86 5.02
N TYR A 38 5.02 -17.62 3.93
CA TYR A 38 5.82 -16.42 3.69
C TYR A 38 4.95 -15.36 3.01
N ALA A 39 4.22 -14.57 3.80
CA ALA A 39 3.40 -13.50 3.26
C ALA A 39 4.22 -12.33 2.67
N LEU A 40 5.44 -12.12 3.20
CA LEU A 40 6.50 -11.30 2.59
C LEU A 40 7.80 -12.10 2.62
N ASP A 41 8.57 -12.06 1.54
CA ASP A 41 9.82 -12.81 1.39
C ASP A 41 10.92 -11.94 0.78
N GLY A 42 11.69 -11.28 1.64
CA GLY A 42 12.84 -10.46 1.26
C GLY A 42 12.49 -9.24 0.44
N VAL A 43 11.40 -8.53 0.81
CA VAL A 43 10.93 -7.34 0.11
C VAL A 43 11.88 -6.18 0.37
N ASN A 44 12.34 -5.55 -0.73
CA ASN A 44 12.98 -4.24 -0.73
C ASN A 44 12.04 -3.25 -1.41
N LEU A 45 11.87 -2.06 -0.85
CA LEU A 45 11.05 -0.99 -1.41
C LEU A 45 11.48 0.35 -0.81
N SER A 46 11.53 1.41 -1.60
CA SER A 46 11.69 2.77 -1.11
C SER A 46 10.61 3.68 -1.68
N LEU A 47 10.11 4.59 -0.86
CA LEU A 47 9.13 5.60 -1.21
C LEU A 47 9.70 6.97 -0.86
N LYS A 48 9.75 7.88 -1.83
CA LYS A 48 10.19 9.27 -1.61
C LYS A 48 9.09 10.10 -0.97
N GLU A 49 9.48 11.22 -0.37
CA GLU A 49 8.50 12.18 0.16
C GLU A 49 7.61 12.73 -0.97
N GLY A 50 6.29 12.77 -0.73
CA GLY A 50 5.29 13.20 -1.71
C GLY A 50 5.02 12.22 -2.87
N GLU A 51 5.79 11.13 -2.99
CA GLU A 51 5.60 10.12 -4.04
C GLU A 51 4.44 9.17 -3.72
N SER A 52 3.83 8.57 -4.75
CA SER A 52 2.94 7.41 -4.61
C SER A 52 3.46 6.19 -5.37
N ILE A 53 3.34 5.03 -4.72
CA ILE A 53 3.64 3.73 -5.31
C ILE A 53 2.41 2.85 -5.20
N SER A 54 1.97 2.29 -6.34
CA SER A 54 0.98 1.24 -6.35
C SER A 54 1.61 -0.13 -6.14
N ILE A 55 1.01 -0.93 -5.27
CA ILE A 55 1.35 -2.34 -5.09
C ILE A 55 0.22 -3.17 -5.69
N VAL A 56 0.53 -3.90 -6.77
CA VAL A 56 -0.47 -4.68 -7.51
C VAL A 56 -0.12 -6.16 -7.53
N GLY A 57 -1.10 -7.02 -7.77
CA GLY A 57 -0.96 -8.47 -7.81
C GLY A 57 -2.24 -9.18 -7.40
N GLU A 58 -2.30 -10.49 -7.59
CA GLU A 58 -3.47 -11.31 -7.21
C GLU A 58 -3.75 -11.29 -5.70
N SER A 59 -4.95 -11.74 -5.32
CA SER A 59 -5.29 -11.96 -3.91
C SER A 59 -4.31 -12.95 -3.29
N GLY A 60 -3.86 -12.67 -2.05
CA GLY A 60 -2.86 -13.50 -1.37
C GLY A 60 -1.40 -13.24 -1.78
N SER A 61 -1.10 -12.33 -2.70
CA SER A 61 0.30 -12.01 -3.08
C SER A 61 1.11 -11.28 -1.99
N GLY A 62 0.48 -10.85 -0.88
CA GLY A 62 1.17 -10.20 0.25
C GLY A 62 0.97 -8.69 0.37
N LYS A 63 0.20 -8.05 -0.50
CA LYS A 63 -0.01 -6.59 -0.57
C LYS A 63 -0.48 -5.98 0.74
N THR A 64 -1.60 -6.47 1.29
CA THR A 64 -2.13 -6.02 2.59
C THR A 64 -1.13 -6.23 3.72
N THR A 65 -0.40 -7.37 3.71
CA THR A 65 0.65 -7.63 4.71
C THR A 65 1.77 -6.61 4.62
N LEU A 66 2.17 -6.20 3.41
CA LEU A 66 3.15 -5.13 3.19
C LEU A 66 2.63 -3.80 3.78
N GLY A 67 1.39 -3.41 3.45
CA GLY A 67 0.77 -2.20 3.98
C GLY A 67 0.68 -2.18 5.51
N LEU A 68 0.18 -3.26 6.12
CA LEU A 68 0.11 -3.41 7.59
C LEU A 68 1.48 -3.35 8.25
N THR A 69 2.51 -3.86 7.57
CA THR A 69 3.88 -3.84 8.06
C THR A 69 4.49 -2.43 7.94
N ALA A 70 4.15 -1.69 6.87
CA ALA A 70 4.56 -0.29 6.66
C ALA A 70 4.11 0.63 7.80
N VAL A 71 2.86 0.48 8.25
CA VAL A 71 2.30 1.29 9.37
C VAL A 71 2.51 0.67 10.75
N LYS A 72 3.35 -0.39 10.85
CA LYS A 72 3.65 -1.11 12.11
C LYS A 72 2.41 -1.66 12.83
N LEU A 73 1.39 -2.08 12.09
CA LEU A 73 0.32 -2.93 12.61
C LEU A 73 0.75 -4.40 12.65
N LEU A 74 1.66 -4.79 11.75
CA LEU A 74 2.38 -6.06 11.79
C LEU A 74 3.88 -5.82 11.97
N GLN A 75 4.54 -6.72 12.70
CA GLN A 75 5.99 -6.72 12.86
C GLN A 75 6.61 -7.62 11.78
N PRO A 76 7.69 -7.20 11.09
CA PRO A 76 8.42 -8.09 10.22
C PRO A 76 9.06 -9.24 11.02
N THR A 77 9.21 -10.41 10.39
CA THR A 77 9.93 -11.55 10.97
C THR A 77 11.44 -11.40 10.76
N LYS A 78 11.84 -10.84 9.59
CA LYS A 78 13.22 -10.50 9.24
C LYS A 78 13.27 -9.17 8.50
N GLY A 79 14.46 -8.60 8.40
CA GLY A 79 14.70 -7.33 7.75
C GLY A 79 14.37 -6.13 8.64
N SER A 80 14.39 -4.94 8.05
CA SER A 80 14.12 -3.69 8.77
C SER A 80 13.31 -2.72 7.92
N ILE A 81 12.58 -1.83 8.60
CA ILE A 81 11.82 -0.76 7.98
C ILE A 81 12.28 0.53 8.63
N LYS A 82 12.59 1.54 7.80
CA LYS A 82 12.89 2.89 8.24
C LYS A 82 11.78 3.84 7.80
N PHE A 83 11.42 4.76 8.67
CA PHE A 83 10.53 5.88 8.38
C PHE A 83 11.24 7.19 8.77
N GLU A 84 11.38 8.13 7.85
CA GLU A 84 12.17 9.36 8.04
C GLU A 84 13.57 9.06 8.63
N GLY A 85 14.23 8.03 8.09
CA GLY A 85 15.56 7.57 8.53
C GLY A 85 15.57 6.76 9.85
N ALA A 86 14.50 6.79 10.65
CA ALA A 86 14.42 6.07 11.92
C ALA A 86 13.92 4.63 11.75
N GLU A 87 14.57 3.66 12.41
CA GLU A 87 14.16 2.25 12.34
C GLU A 87 12.84 2.02 13.11
N VAL A 88 11.79 1.67 12.36
CA VAL A 88 10.41 1.50 12.88
C VAL A 88 10.30 0.32 13.86
N GLY A 89 11.08 -0.73 13.67
CA GLY A 89 11.04 -1.93 14.52
C GLY A 89 11.30 -1.63 16.00
N ARG A 90 12.20 -0.69 16.29
CA ARG A 90 12.70 -0.38 17.64
C ARG A 90 11.98 0.77 18.34
N ILE A 91 11.17 1.56 17.64
CA ILE A 91 10.47 2.71 18.26
C ILE A 91 9.41 2.25 19.26
N ARG A 92 9.32 2.96 20.41
CA ARG A 92 8.37 2.73 21.51
C ARG A 92 7.93 4.07 22.13
N GLY A 93 6.92 4.03 23.00
CA GLY A 93 6.46 5.20 23.75
C GLY A 93 6.08 6.38 22.87
N ASN A 94 6.62 7.56 23.15
CA ASN A 94 6.30 8.80 22.43
C ASN A 94 6.70 8.75 20.96
N LYS A 95 7.83 8.15 20.61
CA LYS A 95 8.24 7.95 19.20
C LYS A 95 7.26 7.08 18.43
N LEU A 96 6.69 6.06 19.07
CA LEU A 96 5.65 5.23 18.45
C LEU A 96 4.33 5.99 18.25
N ARG A 97 3.95 6.86 19.19
CA ARG A 97 2.78 7.74 19.04
C ARG A 97 2.99 8.73 17.90
N GLU A 98 4.16 9.33 17.82
CA GLU A 98 4.52 10.24 16.73
C GLU A 98 4.50 9.53 15.36
N PHE A 99 5.12 8.34 15.26
CA PHE A 99 5.06 7.52 14.06
C PHE A 99 3.60 7.24 13.65
N ARG A 100 2.75 6.77 14.58
CA ARG A 100 1.34 6.50 14.30
C ARG A 100 0.53 7.73 13.92
N ARG A 101 0.90 8.92 14.39
CA ARG A 101 0.28 10.18 13.97
C ARG A 101 0.67 10.53 12.54
N ASN A 102 1.93 10.30 12.16
CA ASN A 102 2.48 10.62 10.86
C ASN A 102 2.17 9.54 9.80
N THR A 103 1.73 8.34 10.22
CA THR A 103 1.41 7.22 9.32
C THR A 103 -0.01 6.73 9.56
N GLN A 104 -0.82 6.71 8.52
CA GLN A 104 -2.22 6.31 8.61
C GLN A 104 -2.55 5.23 7.59
N MET A 105 -3.67 4.54 7.78
CA MET A 105 -4.15 3.51 6.86
C MET A 105 -5.64 3.69 6.58
N ILE A 106 -5.98 3.64 5.30
CA ILE A 106 -7.34 3.52 4.81
C ILE A 106 -7.54 2.04 4.48
N PHE A 107 -8.46 1.38 5.16
CA PHE A 107 -8.73 -0.05 5.03
C PHE A 107 -9.72 -0.34 3.90
N GLN A 108 -9.64 -1.54 3.36
CA GLN A 108 -10.47 -2.05 2.28
C GLN A 108 -11.97 -1.99 2.63
N ASP A 109 -12.33 -2.37 3.85
CA ASP A 109 -13.72 -2.38 4.30
C ASP A 109 -14.02 -1.18 5.24
N PRO A 110 -14.75 -0.16 4.75
CA PRO A 110 -15.14 0.97 5.57
C PRO A 110 -16.17 0.60 6.66
N TYR A 111 -16.91 -0.52 6.49
CA TYR A 111 -17.89 -0.98 7.47
C TYR A 111 -17.22 -1.53 8.73
N SER A 112 -16.16 -2.32 8.57
CA SER A 112 -15.39 -2.86 9.70
C SER A 112 -14.47 -1.82 10.34
N SER A 113 -14.10 -0.78 9.59
CA SER A 113 -13.16 0.24 10.05
C SER A 113 -13.78 1.31 10.94
N ILE A 114 -15.10 1.52 10.89
CA ILE A 114 -15.85 2.53 11.66
C ILE A 114 -16.84 1.81 12.58
N ASN A 115 -16.78 2.10 13.88
CA ASN A 115 -17.74 1.55 14.84
C ASN A 115 -19.17 2.03 14.50
N PRO A 116 -20.14 1.12 14.24
CA PRO A 116 -21.48 1.48 13.82
C PRO A 116 -22.30 2.24 14.89
N TYR A 117 -21.85 2.21 16.14
CA TYR A 117 -22.48 2.89 17.27
C TYR A 117 -21.91 4.28 17.56
N ASP A 118 -20.83 4.67 16.90
CA ASP A 118 -20.26 6.00 17.00
C ASP A 118 -20.90 6.96 16.00
N THR A 119 -21.04 8.23 16.38
CA THR A 119 -21.36 9.28 15.41
C THR A 119 -20.19 9.52 14.45
N ILE A 120 -20.47 10.13 13.29
CA ILE A 120 -19.41 10.50 12.33
C ILE A 120 -18.41 11.45 12.98
N TYR A 121 -18.92 12.40 13.81
CA TYR A 121 -18.06 13.27 14.62
C TYR A 121 -17.11 12.45 15.51
N SER A 122 -17.62 11.50 16.27
CA SER A 122 -16.81 10.67 17.17
C SER A 122 -15.76 9.89 16.41
N ALA A 123 -16.13 9.24 15.29
CA ALA A 123 -15.24 8.45 14.47
C ALA A 123 -14.08 9.26 13.89
N VAL A 124 -14.35 10.48 13.38
CA VAL A 124 -13.31 11.35 12.78
C VAL A 124 -12.54 12.12 13.82
N ALA A 125 -13.14 12.51 14.96
CA ALA A 125 -12.47 13.23 16.04
C ALA A 125 -11.50 12.34 16.85
N MET A 126 -11.74 11.02 16.90
CA MET A 126 -10.98 10.07 17.74
C MET A 126 -9.46 10.22 17.61
N PRO A 127 -8.85 10.28 16.40
CA PRO A 127 -7.41 10.48 16.27
C PRO A 127 -6.92 11.80 16.89
N LEU A 128 -7.68 12.90 16.76
CA LEU A 128 -7.35 14.19 17.40
C LEU A 128 -7.43 14.10 18.92
N LEU A 129 -8.44 13.44 19.46
CA LEU A 129 -8.64 13.28 20.90
C LEU A 129 -7.51 12.47 21.53
N ILE A 130 -7.12 11.36 20.90
CA ILE A 130 -6.00 10.50 21.35
C ILE A 130 -4.66 11.27 21.33
N ASN A 131 -4.47 12.12 20.32
CA ASN A 131 -3.22 12.86 20.11
C ASN A 131 -3.29 14.34 20.57
N LYS A 132 -4.37 14.73 21.30
CA LYS A 132 -4.68 16.11 21.64
C LYS A 132 -3.48 16.89 22.14
N LYS A 133 -2.81 16.41 23.20
CA LYS A 133 -1.65 17.08 23.82
C LYS A 133 -0.52 17.31 22.80
N SER A 134 -0.19 16.30 22.01
CA SER A 134 0.87 16.39 21.02
C SER A 134 0.53 17.33 19.86
N VAL A 135 -0.75 17.42 19.47
CA VAL A 135 -1.21 18.38 18.45
C VAL A 135 -1.18 19.80 19.00
N GLU A 136 -1.66 20.02 20.24
CA GLU A 136 -1.63 21.32 20.91
C GLU A 136 -0.19 21.84 21.05
N GLU A 137 0.75 20.98 21.47
CA GLU A 137 2.17 21.32 21.58
C GLU A 137 2.81 21.68 20.23
N LYS A 138 2.50 20.90 19.17
CA LYS A 138 3.07 21.13 17.83
C LYS A 138 2.53 22.40 17.17
N GLU A 139 1.23 22.66 17.33
CA GLU A 139 0.56 23.77 16.65
C GLU A 139 0.48 25.06 17.49
N GLY A 140 0.86 25.00 18.77
CA GLY A 140 0.80 26.15 19.69
C GLY A 140 -0.61 26.63 20.02
N ILE A 141 -1.61 25.75 19.90
CA ILE A 141 -3.02 26.07 20.08
C ILE A 141 -3.67 25.15 21.12
N LYS A 142 -4.82 25.55 21.66
CA LYS A 142 -5.62 24.72 22.56
C LYS A 142 -6.79 24.11 21.78
N LEU A 143 -6.87 22.78 21.76
CA LEU A 143 -7.98 22.04 21.15
C LEU A 143 -9.16 21.97 22.11
N THR A 144 -10.04 22.97 22.05
CA THR A 144 -11.35 22.93 22.72
C THR A 144 -12.31 22.01 21.96
N SER A 145 -13.42 21.60 22.60
CA SER A 145 -14.45 20.80 21.94
C SER A 145 -15.01 21.49 20.70
N GLY A 146 -15.16 22.82 20.75
CA GLY A 146 -15.62 23.62 19.60
C GLY A 146 -14.60 23.63 18.46
N GLU A 147 -13.30 23.72 18.78
CA GLU A 147 -12.24 23.68 17.77
C GLU A 147 -12.17 22.30 17.09
N ILE A 148 -12.26 21.22 17.86
CA ILE A 148 -12.29 19.86 17.33
C ILE A 148 -13.50 19.68 16.40
N ARG A 149 -14.72 20.14 16.82
CA ARG A 149 -15.92 20.06 16.02
C ARG A 149 -15.77 20.81 14.68
N LYS A 150 -15.22 22.01 14.70
CA LYS A 150 -14.93 22.80 13.49
C LYS A 150 -13.94 22.09 12.56
N ARG A 151 -12.87 21.47 13.10
CA ARG A 151 -11.89 20.72 12.31
C ARG A 151 -12.51 19.51 11.64
N VAL A 152 -13.34 18.77 12.37
CA VAL A 152 -14.06 17.61 11.82
C VAL A 152 -15.00 18.05 10.71
N SER A 153 -15.81 19.10 10.93
CA SER A 153 -16.71 19.63 9.90
C SER A 153 -15.96 20.04 8.63
N ARG A 154 -14.88 20.83 8.76
CA ARG A 154 -14.03 21.22 7.62
C ARG A 154 -13.41 20.01 6.90
N MET A 155 -12.99 18.99 7.63
CA MET A 155 -12.44 17.78 7.03
C MET A 155 -13.52 17.00 6.26
N LEU A 156 -14.74 16.95 6.78
CA LEU A 156 -15.87 16.35 6.07
C LEU A 156 -16.19 17.11 4.78
N ASP A 157 -16.15 18.44 4.80
CA ASP A 157 -16.30 19.26 3.58
C ASP A 157 -15.22 18.94 2.55
N LYS A 158 -13.94 18.81 2.99
CA LYS A 158 -12.81 18.47 2.12
C LYS A 158 -12.93 17.11 1.45
N VAL A 159 -13.52 16.14 2.12
CA VAL A 159 -13.78 14.82 1.51
C VAL A 159 -15.10 14.79 0.71
N GLY A 160 -15.73 15.96 0.48
CA GLY A 160 -16.96 16.10 -0.32
C GLY A 160 -18.23 15.65 0.40
N LEU A 161 -18.23 15.67 1.74
CA LEU A 161 -19.41 15.52 2.58
C LEU A 161 -19.83 16.91 3.09
N SER A 162 -20.43 17.72 2.19
CA SER A 162 -20.77 19.11 2.44
C SER A 162 -22.30 19.32 2.49
N PRO A 163 -22.82 20.17 3.42
CA PRO A 163 -22.07 20.84 4.49
C PRO A 163 -21.67 19.87 5.59
N GLY A 164 -20.40 19.91 6.04
CA GLY A 164 -19.83 18.97 6.99
C GLY A 164 -20.59 18.89 8.32
N ASP A 165 -21.13 20.01 8.78
CA ASP A 165 -21.93 20.08 10.02
C ASP A 165 -23.15 19.17 10.00
N SER A 166 -23.77 18.96 8.83
CA SER A 166 -24.96 18.11 8.69
C SER A 166 -24.70 16.62 8.89
N PHE A 167 -23.41 16.21 8.78
CA PHE A 167 -23.00 14.82 8.93
C PHE A 167 -22.53 14.47 10.35
N LEU A 168 -22.14 15.45 11.17
CA LEU A 168 -21.49 15.23 12.45
C LEU A 168 -22.23 14.30 13.38
N ASP A 169 -23.54 14.47 13.50
CA ASP A 169 -24.37 13.74 14.45
C ASP A 169 -25.05 12.50 13.82
N LEU A 170 -24.75 12.21 12.54
CA LEU A 170 -25.21 11.00 11.87
C LEU A 170 -24.42 9.78 12.33
N PHE A 171 -25.03 8.61 12.19
CA PHE A 171 -24.38 7.30 12.39
C PHE A 171 -24.00 6.68 11.05
N PRO A 172 -22.96 5.82 10.99
CA PRO A 172 -22.50 5.18 9.76
C PRO A 172 -23.61 4.47 8.98
N LYS A 173 -24.58 3.87 9.67
CA LYS A 173 -25.73 3.19 9.05
C LYS A 173 -26.60 4.08 8.16
N LYS A 174 -26.55 5.40 8.34
CA LYS A 174 -27.30 6.38 7.54
C LYS A 174 -26.58 6.81 6.27
N LEU A 175 -25.32 6.37 6.08
CA LEU A 175 -24.48 6.75 4.97
C LEU A 175 -24.45 5.67 3.89
N SER A 176 -24.28 6.07 2.62
CA SER A 176 -23.94 5.17 1.53
C SER A 176 -22.53 4.59 1.68
N GLY A 177 -22.17 3.56 0.91
CA GLY A 177 -20.81 2.97 0.90
C GLY A 177 -19.73 4.00 0.59
N GLY A 178 -19.94 4.79 -0.46
CA GLY A 178 -19.00 5.86 -0.84
C GLY A 178 -18.90 6.98 0.20
N GLN A 179 -20.00 7.36 0.85
CA GLN A 179 -19.96 8.33 1.97
C GLN A 179 -19.20 7.79 3.18
N ARG A 180 -19.35 6.50 3.53
CA ARG A 180 -18.56 5.86 4.61
C ARG A 180 -17.08 5.82 4.26
N GLN A 181 -16.74 5.52 3.00
CA GLN A 181 -15.35 5.55 2.54
C GLN A 181 -14.75 6.96 2.69
N ARG A 182 -15.50 8.01 2.32
CA ARG A 182 -15.08 9.41 2.52
C ARG A 182 -14.88 9.74 4.00
N VAL A 183 -15.71 9.22 4.91
CA VAL A 183 -15.48 9.33 6.37
C VAL A 183 -14.22 8.63 6.81
N ALA A 184 -13.92 7.43 6.28
CA ALA A 184 -12.68 6.72 6.57
C ALA A 184 -11.45 7.51 6.09
N VAL A 185 -11.52 8.13 4.90
CA VAL A 185 -10.50 9.06 4.38
C VAL A 185 -10.36 10.28 5.30
N ALA A 186 -11.46 10.91 5.71
CA ALA A 186 -11.44 12.05 6.62
C ALA A 186 -10.76 11.71 7.96
N ARG A 187 -11.07 10.54 8.52
CA ARG A 187 -10.45 10.05 9.75
C ARG A 187 -8.94 9.83 9.60
N ALA A 188 -8.51 9.30 8.47
CA ALA A 188 -7.07 9.10 8.20
C ALA A 188 -6.34 10.44 8.06
N LEU A 189 -6.95 11.44 7.44
CA LEU A 189 -6.32 12.73 7.13
C LEU A 189 -6.41 13.77 8.25
N ILE A 190 -7.26 13.59 9.27
CA ILE A 190 -7.52 14.62 10.29
C ILE A 190 -6.28 15.04 11.10
N LEU A 191 -5.24 14.20 11.13
CA LEU A 191 -3.95 14.45 11.78
C LEU A 191 -2.89 15.03 10.86
N ASN A 192 -3.19 15.30 9.58
CA ASN A 192 -2.23 15.68 8.54
C ASN A 192 -1.02 14.72 8.50
N PRO A 193 -1.22 13.43 8.22
CA PRO A 193 -0.15 12.45 8.17
C PRO A 193 0.81 12.73 7.01
N LYS A 194 2.06 12.32 7.16
CA LYS A 194 3.08 12.38 6.11
C LYS A 194 3.02 11.19 5.15
N PHE A 195 2.46 10.08 5.62
CA PHE A 195 2.38 8.83 4.86
C PHE A 195 1.07 8.10 5.09
N ILE A 196 0.49 7.61 4.01
CA ILE A 196 -0.77 6.85 4.03
C ILE A 196 -0.60 5.53 3.26
N VAL A 197 -1.14 4.46 3.82
CA VAL A 197 -1.43 3.23 3.09
C VAL A 197 -2.92 3.22 2.76
N ALA A 198 -3.26 3.14 1.48
CA ALA A 198 -4.63 2.94 1.01
C ALA A 198 -4.78 1.51 0.51
N ASP A 199 -5.39 0.64 1.30
CA ASP A 199 -5.54 -0.78 0.99
C ASP A 199 -6.90 -1.03 0.34
N GLU A 200 -6.89 -1.22 -0.97
CA GLU A 200 -8.07 -1.44 -1.82
C GLU A 200 -9.26 -0.50 -1.49
N PRO A 201 -9.05 0.82 -1.43
CA PRO A 201 -10.03 1.75 -0.87
C PRO A 201 -11.32 1.90 -1.69
N THR A 202 -11.39 1.27 -2.86
CA THR A 202 -12.53 1.35 -3.78
C THR A 202 -13.14 0.00 -4.13
N SER A 203 -12.60 -1.11 -3.64
CA SER A 203 -12.99 -2.48 -4.04
C SER A 203 -14.44 -2.87 -3.69
N MET A 204 -15.07 -2.18 -2.72
CA MET A 204 -16.45 -2.43 -2.30
C MET A 204 -17.44 -1.38 -2.85
N LEU A 205 -17.02 -0.58 -3.82
CA LEU A 205 -17.81 0.50 -4.40
C LEU A 205 -18.11 0.20 -5.88
N ASP A 206 -19.20 0.74 -6.38
CA ASP A 206 -19.47 0.73 -7.83
C ASP A 206 -18.44 1.59 -8.59
N VAL A 207 -18.32 1.35 -9.91
CA VAL A 207 -17.31 1.98 -10.76
C VAL A 207 -17.37 3.50 -10.71
N SER A 208 -18.57 4.09 -10.70
CA SER A 208 -18.73 5.53 -10.73
C SER A 208 -18.30 6.20 -9.41
N ILE A 209 -18.62 5.59 -8.29
CA ILE A 209 -18.20 6.04 -6.95
C ILE A 209 -16.70 5.79 -6.74
N SER A 210 -16.18 4.66 -7.24
CA SER A 210 -14.74 4.35 -7.20
C SER A 210 -13.91 5.46 -7.88
N ALA A 211 -14.30 5.91 -9.06
CA ALA A 211 -13.64 7.01 -9.77
C ALA A 211 -13.66 8.32 -8.95
N GLN A 212 -14.79 8.63 -8.32
CA GLN A 212 -14.90 9.83 -7.46
C GLN A 212 -13.98 9.76 -6.23
N VAL A 213 -13.86 8.59 -5.59
CA VAL A 213 -12.98 8.40 -4.43
C VAL A 213 -11.51 8.46 -4.84
N LEU A 214 -11.14 7.92 -6.01
CA LEU A 214 -9.78 8.01 -6.55
C LEU A 214 -9.38 9.47 -6.86
N ASN A 215 -10.26 10.22 -7.53
CA ASN A 215 -10.04 11.65 -7.79
C ASN A 215 -9.86 12.42 -6.49
N LEU A 216 -10.75 12.17 -5.52
CA LEU A 216 -10.66 12.78 -4.19
C LEU A 216 -9.31 12.47 -3.51
N LEU A 217 -8.85 11.21 -3.51
CA LEU A 217 -7.56 10.85 -2.93
C LEU A 217 -6.38 11.54 -3.64
N SER A 218 -6.44 11.63 -4.98
CA SER A 218 -5.44 12.34 -5.77
C SER A 218 -5.37 13.83 -5.43
N ASP A 219 -6.53 14.49 -5.31
CA ASP A 219 -6.60 15.91 -4.97
C ASP A 219 -6.15 16.19 -3.54
N LEU A 220 -6.56 15.34 -2.59
CA LEU A 220 -6.13 15.43 -1.19
C LEU A 220 -4.63 15.14 -1.05
N LYS A 221 -4.06 14.21 -1.85
CA LYS A 221 -2.60 13.99 -1.88
C LYS A 221 -1.86 15.26 -2.25
N LYS A 222 -2.31 15.98 -3.27
CA LYS A 222 -1.70 17.26 -3.70
C LYS A 222 -1.86 18.34 -2.64
N GLU A 223 -3.06 18.45 -2.04
CA GLU A 223 -3.36 19.47 -1.04
C GLU A 223 -2.56 19.27 0.27
N PHE A 224 -2.50 18.04 0.77
CA PHE A 224 -1.85 17.70 2.04
C PHE A 224 -0.39 17.25 1.90
N ASN A 225 0.10 17.07 0.66
CA ASN A 225 1.46 16.63 0.32
C ASN A 225 1.93 15.39 1.09
N PHE A 226 1.11 14.35 1.19
CA PHE A 226 1.50 13.09 1.79
C PHE A 226 2.04 12.09 0.77
N SER A 227 2.91 11.20 1.21
CA SER A 227 3.38 10.05 0.43
C SER A 227 2.40 8.90 0.57
N MET A 228 2.25 8.06 -0.45
CA MET A 228 1.21 7.02 -0.43
C MET A 228 1.70 5.67 -0.98
N ILE A 229 1.38 4.59 -0.28
CA ILE A 229 1.29 3.25 -0.85
C ILE A 229 -0.18 2.97 -1.15
N TYR A 230 -0.49 2.78 -2.43
CA TYR A 230 -1.81 2.40 -2.90
C TYR A 230 -1.82 0.91 -3.25
N ILE A 231 -2.66 0.13 -2.60
CA ILE A 231 -2.79 -1.30 -2.84
C ILE A 231 -4.05 -1.55 -3.65
N SER A 232 -3.91 -2.27 -4.76
CA SER A 232 -5.03 -2.65 -5.62
C SER A 232 -4.76 -3.96 -6.35
N HIS A 233 -5.81 -4.64 -6.75
CA HIS A 233 -5.77 -5.71 -7.76
C HIS A 233 -6.13 -5.18 -9.16
N GLU A 234 -6.57 -3.92 -9.27
CA GLU A 234 -6.94 -3.26 -10.52
C GLU A 234 -5.77 -2.40 -11.03
N LEU A 235 -5.20 -2.77 -12.17
CA LEU A 235 -4.06 -2.08 -12.77
C LEU A 235 -4.41 -0.69 -13.29
N ALA A 236 -5.62 -0.50 -13.81
CA ALA A 236 -6.07 0.80 -14.32
C ALA A 236 -6.12 1.87 -13.21
N THR A 237 -6.71 1.55 -12.07
CA THR A 237 -6.77 2.44 -10.90
C THR A 237 -5.39 2.69 -10.32
N ALA A 238 -4.53 1.65 -10.27
CA ALA A 238 -3.16 1.74 -9.80
C ALA A 238 -2.30 2.67 -10.68
N ARG A 239 -2.41 2.56 -12.00
CA ARG A 239 -1.74 3.45 -12.96
C ARG A 239 -2.21 4.89 -12.82
N TYR A 240 -3.50 5.10 -12.59
CA TYR A 240 -4.07 6.44 -12.49
C TYR A 240 -3.56 7.23 -11.27
N ILE A 241 -3.42 6.55 -10.12
CA ILE A 241 -3.18 7.23 -8.84
C ILE A 241 -1.71 7.32 -8.42
N SER A 242 -0.82 6.54 -9.05
CA SER A 242 0.57 6.43 -8.60
C SER A 242 1.58 6.64 -9.71
N GLU A 243 2.67 7.31 -9.38
CA GLU A 243 3.80 7.56 -10.26
C GLU A 243 4.59 6.27 -10.54
N LYS A 244 4.66 5.38 -9.54
CA LYS A 244 5.38 4.10 -9.63
C LYS A 244 4.48 2.91 -9.30
N MET A 245 4.90 1.76 -9.78
CA MET A 245 4.20 0.50 -9.57
C MET A 245 5.19 -0.62 -9.21
N ALA A 246 4.81 -1.42 -8.22
CA ALA A 246 5.49 -2.67 -7.87
C ALA A 246 4.49 -3.83 -8.01
N VAL A 247 4.85 -4.81 -8.82
CA VAL A 247 4.05 -6.03 -9.01
C VAL A 247 4.50 -7.07 -8.00
N MET A 248 3.57 -7.57 -7.18
CA MET A 248 3.84 -8.58 -6.16
C MET A 248 3.26 -9.94 -6.53
N ASN A 249 4.09 -10.97 -6.38
CA ASN A 249 3.69 -12.36 -6.51
C ASN A 249 4.25 -13.18 -5.33
N LEU A 250 3.39 -13.87 -4.60
CA LEU A 250 3.73 -14.76 -3.46
C LEU A 250 4.78 -14.13 -2.50
N GLY A 251 4.50 -12.91 -2.05
CA GLY A 251 5.32 -12.18 -1.07
C GLY A 251 6.57 -11.51 -1.62
N ARG A 252 6.81 -11.55 -2.94
CA ARG A 252 7.99 -10.97 -3.60
C ARG A 252 7.60 -9.89 -4.59
N ILE A 253 8.43 -8.84 -4.74
CA ILE A 253 8.32 -7.91 -5.85
C ILE A 253 9.01 -8.58 -7.05
N VAL A 254 8.24 -8.75 -8.14
CA VAL A 254 8.71 -9.39 -9.38
C VAL A 254 8.98 -8.39 -10.48
N GLU A 255 8.36 -7.22 -10.43
CA GLU A 255 8.59 -6.12 -11.36
C GLU A 255 8.36 -4.79 -10.65
N TYR A 256 9.16 -3.77 -10.99
CA TYR A 256 9.07 -2.43 -10.41
C TYR A 256 9.53 -1.38 -11.43
N GLY A 257 8.79 -0.29 -11.53
CA GLY A 257 9.12 0.81 -12.44
C GLY A 257 8.14 1.96 -12.35
N THR A 258 8.15 2.87 -13.33
CA THR A 258 7.07 3.85 -13.49
C THR A 258 5.78 3.11 -13.81
N SER A 259 4.64 3.63 -13.32
CA SER A 259 3.34 2.99 -13.56
C SER A 259 3.06 2.82 -15.06
N GLU A 260 3.52 3.78 -15.88
CA GLU A 260 3.40 3.71 -17.32
C GLU A 260 4.27 2.60 -17.93
N ALA A 261 5.57 2.51 -17.56
CA ALA A 261 6.47 1.50 -18.12
C ALA A 261 5.98 0.07 -17.81
N VAL A 262 5.60 -0.19 -16.54
CA VAL A 262 5.10 -1.49 -16.10
C VAL A 262 3.81 -1.88 -16.81
N THR A 263 2.90 -0.92 -17.06
CA THR A 263 1.61 -1.23 -17.71
C THR A 263 1.67 -1.27 -19.22
N ALA A 264 2.51 -0.43 -19.86
CA ALA A 264 2.62 -0.39 -21.32
C ALA A 264 3.53 -1.50 -21.87
N LYS A 265 4.56 -1.89 -21.12
CA LYS A 265 5.56 -2.86 -21.54
C LYS A 265 5.99 -3.74 -20.36
N PRO A 266 5.09 -4.62 -19.86
CA PRO A 266 5.43 -5.54 -18.80
C PRO A 266 6.57 -6.46 -19.23
N ARG A 267 7.51 -6.70 -18.33
CA ARG A 267 8.72 -7.47 -18.60
C ARG A 267 8.76 -8.80 -17.86
N HIS A 268 8.00 -8.92 -16.77
CA HIS A 268 7.83 -10.20 -16.11
C HIS A 268 6.62 -10.95 -16.70
N PRO A 269 6.73 -12.25 -17.05
CA PRO A 269 5.60 -13.01 -17.58
C PRO A 269 4.33 -12.97 -16.72
N TYR A 270 4.47 -12.89 -15.41
CA TYR A 270 3.34 -12.71 -14.49
C TYR A 270 2.65 -11.36 -14.68
N SER A 271 3.43 -10.29 -14.82
CA SER A 271 2.89 -8.94 -15.05
C SER A 271 2.16 -8.86 -16.39
N ASP A 272 2.72 -9.48 -17.44
CA ASP A 272 2.10 -9.54 -18.76
C ASP A 272 0.73 -10.25 -18.70
N ILE A 273 0.66 -11.40 -18.04
CA ILE A 273 -0.61 -12.13 -17.84
C ILE A 273 -1.60 -11.31 -17.01
N LEU A 274 -1.12 -10.67 -15.93
CA LEU A 274 -1.97 -9.85 -15.08
C LEU A 274 -2.60 -8.68 -15.85
N ILE A 275 -1.82 -8.00 -16.69
CA ILE A 275 -2.28 -6.88 -17.53
C ILE A 275 -3.27 -7.33 -18.59
N ARG A 276 -2.97 -8.41 -19.31
CA ARG A 276 -3.85 -8.96 -20.35
C ARG A 276 -5.15 -9.57 -19.82
N SER A 277 -5.19 -9.88 -18.52
CA SER A 277 -6.41 -10.40 -17.86
C SER A 277 -7.45 -9.31 -17.55
N VAL A 278 -7.15 -8.04 -17.82
CA VAL A 278 -8.06 -6.91 -17.62
C VAL A 278 -8.82 -6.66 -18.94
N PRO A 279 -10.15 -6.89 -18.99
CA PRO A 279 -10.95 -6.85 -20.25
C PRO A 279 -10.99 -5.49 -20.97
N GLU A 280 -10.63 -4.40 -20.27
CA GLU A 280 -10.84 -3.02 -20.76
C GLU A 280 -9.70 -2.45 -21.61
N LEU A 281 -8.53 -3.08 -21.68
CA LEU A 281 -7.37 -2.50 -22.36
C LEU A 281 -7.19 -2.94 -23.81
N GLU A 282 -7.79 -4.04 -24.22
CA GLU A 282 -7.66 -4.51 -25.63
C GLU A 282 -8.86 -5.33 -26.04
N GLY A 283 -10.00 -4.99 -26.28
CA GLY A 283 -11.10 -5.62 -27.02
C GLY A 283 -11.00 -7.12 -27.43
N LEU A 284 -10.15 -7.91 -26.79
CA LEU A 284 -9.87 -9.31 -27.07
C LEU A 284 -10.40 -10.17 -25.91
N ALA A 285 -11.35 -11.04 -26.23
CA ALA A 285 -11.89 -12.03 -25.31
C ALA A 285 -10.76 -12.93 -24.77
N SER A 286 -10.40 -12.75 -23.50
CA SER A 286 -9.46 -13.63 -22.80
C SER A 286 -10.12 -14.97 -22.51
N THR A 287 -9.60 -16.04 -23.11
CA THR A 287 -9.88 -17.42 -22.69
C THR A 287 -9.31 -17.59 -21.26
N GLU A 288 -10.22 -17.71 -20.31
CA GLU A 288 -9.93 -17.91 -18.89
C GLU A 288 -9.03 -19.14 -18.70
N ARG A 289 -7.76 -18.90 -18.33
CA ARG A 289 -6.98 -19.85 -17.57
C ARG A 289 -6.75 -19.24 -16.19
N LYS A 290 -7.75 -19.28 -15.32
CA LYS A 290 -7.54 -19.12 -13.87
C LYS A 290 -6.75 -20.33 -13.39
N SER A 291 -5.43 -20.27 -13.40
CA SER A 291 -4.61 -21.23 -12.67
C SER A 291 -4.87 -20.99 -11.19
N LYS A 292 -5.60 -21.91 -10.56
CA LYS A 292 -5.72 -21.93 -9.09
C LYS A 292 -4.31 -22.16 -8.53
N ILE A 293 -3.70 -21.11 -7.98
CA ILE A 293 -2.43 -21.25 -7.27
C ILE A 293 -2.71 -22.07 -6.02
N ASP A 294 -2.13 -23.25 -5.92
CA ASP A 294 -2.16 -24.04 -4.69
C ASP A 294 -1.12 -23.48 -3.71
N TYR A 295 -1.56 -22.60 -2.82
CA TYR A 295 -0.72 -22.01 -1.79
C TYR A 295 -0.11 -23.04 -0.82
N ASN A 296 -0.70 -24.25 -0.72
CA ASN A 296 -0.18 -25.33 0.14
C ASN A 296 1.10 -25.94 -0.44
N ALA A 297 1.33 -25.85 -1.75
CA ALA A 297 2.54 -26.32 -2.40
C ALA A 297 3.81 -25.54 -1.98
N TYR A 298 3.65 -24.36 -1.35
CA TYR A 298 4.76 -23.48 -0.96
C TYR A 298 5.08 -23.52 0.53
N ASN A 299 4.70 -24.60 1.21
CA ASN A 299 5.05 -24.79 2.62
C ASN A 299 6.58 -24.83 2.78
N GLY A 300 7.14 -23.91 3.60
CA GLY A 300 8.58 -23.80 3.82
C GLY A 300 9.32 -22.74 2.96
N GLY A 301 8.62 -22.03 2.07
CA GLY A 301 9.18 -20.97 1.22
C GLY A 301 9.52 -21.42 -0.20
N ILE A 302 9.62 -20.45 -1.10
CA ILE A 302 9.90 -20.66 -2.53
C ILE A 302 11.40 -20.53 -2.77
N LYS A 303 12.08 -21.59 -3.26
CA LYS A 303 13.51 -21.55 -3.59
C LYS A 303 13.77 -20.73 -4.85
N GLY A 304 13.07 -21.01 -5.92
CA GLY A 304 13.22 -20.37 -7.22
C GLY A 304 12.36 -19.11 -7.43
N CYS A 305 11.97 -18.86 -8.68
CA CYS A 305 11.03 -17.83 -9.06
C CYS A 305 9.65 -18.10 -8.47
N SER A 306 8.99 -17.09 -7.92
CA SER A 306 7.66 -17.24 -7.33
C SER A 306 6.58 -17.63 -8.36
N PHE A 307 6.78 -17.33 -9.63
CA PHE A 307 5.86 -17.63 -10.72
C PHE A 307 6.25 -18.87 -11.54
N ALA A 308 7.36 -19.55 -11.23
CA ALA A 308 7.87 -20.69 -12.02
C ALA A 308 6.82 -21.77 -12.27
N HIS A 309 5.91 -22.00 -11.32
CA HIS A 309 4.90 -23.05 -11.41
C HIS A 309 3.89 -22.86 -12.56
N SER A 310 3.59 -21.62 -12.90
CA SER A 310 2.58 -21.24 -13.94
C SER A 310 3.22 -20.51 -15.13
N CYS A 311 4.55 -20.35 -15.15
CA CYS A 311 5.25 -19.59 -16.18
C CYS A 311 5.36 -20.39 -17.48
N PRO A 312 4.90 -19.88 -18.63
CA PRO A 312 5.05 -20.56 -19.92
C PRO A 312 6.51 -20.61 -20.42
N PHE A 313 7.38 -19.74 -19.89
CA PHE A 313 8.81 -19.65 -20.23
C PHE A 313 9.72 -20.30 -19.19
N LYS A 314 9.16 -21.17 -18.34
CA LYS A 314 9.89 -21.81 -17.24
C LYS A 314 11.07 -22.65 -17.73
N THR A 315 12.21 -22.54 -17.03
CA THR A 315 13.37 -23.42 -17.14
C THR A 315 13.70 -24.00 -15.76
N ASP A 316 14.59 -25.02 -15.71
CA ASP A 316 15.02 -25.64 -14.44
C ASP A 316 15.68 -24.62 -13.49
N LYS A 317 16.34 -23.61 -14.05
CA LYS A 317 16.90 -22.50 -13.30
C LYS A 317 15.81 -21.71 -12.53
N CYS A 318 14.64 -21.52 -13.15
CA CYS A 318 13.52 -20.82 -12.50
C CYS A 318 12.97 -21.58 -11.28
N GLU A 319 13.12 -22.89 -11.22
CA GLU A 319 12.68 -23.70 -10.06
C GLU A 319 13.71 -23.73 -8.94
N SER A 320 14.99 -23.71 -9.29
CA SER A 320 16.10 -23.91 -8.35
C SER A 320 16.70 -22.61 -7.80
N GLU A 321 16.70 -21.54 -8.59
CA GLU A 321 17.34 -20.27 -8.24
C GLU A 321 16.34 -19.12 -8.19
N ARG A 322 16.52 -18.24 -7.19
CA ARG A 322 15.73 -17.01 -7.05
C ARG A 322 16.28 -15.95 -8.01
N PRO A 323 15.48 -15.43 -8.97
CA PRO A 323 15.89 -14.28 -9.75
C PRO A 323 15.99 -13.03 -8.87
N GLU A 324 17.05 -12.26 -9.04
CA GLU A 324 17.20 -10.96 -8.41
C GLU A 324 16.47 -9.89 -9.22
N LEU A 325 16.03 -8.83 -8.54
CA LEU A 325 15.43 -7.67 -9.19
C LEU A 325 16.56 -6.86 -9.85
N THR A 326 16.65 -6.90 -11.17
CA THR A 326 17.70 -6.24 -11.96
C THR A 326 17.10 -5.17 -12.87
N GLU A 327 17.82 -4.08 -13.07
CA GLU A 327 17.45 -3.06 -14.02
C GLU A 327 17.63 -3.57 -15.45
N ILE A 328 16.57 -3.47 -16.25
CA ILE A 328 16.57 -3.88 -17.66
C ILE A 328 16.42 -2.69 -18.62
N GLU A 329 15.76 -1.65 -18.19
CA GLU A 329 15.65 -0.34 -18.83
C GLU A 329 15.71 0.72 -17.72
N SER A 330 16.08 1.97 -18.05
CA SER A 330 16.27 3.02 -17.04
C SER A 330 15.05 3.15 -16.11
N GLY A 331 15.23 2.84 -14.83
CA GLY A 331 14.18 2.86 -13.79
C GLY A 331 13.15 1.73 -13.89
N HIS A 332 13.37 0.70 -14.72
CA HIS A 332 12.50 -0.46 -14.87
C HIS A 332 13.25 -1.75 -14.47
N TYR A 333 12.82 -2.37 -13.41
CA TYR A 333 13.47 -3.50 -12.73
C TYR A 333 12.60 -4.74 -12.78
N VAL A 334 13.20 -5.89 -13.04
CA VAL A 334 12.51 -7.18 -13.19
C VAL A 334 13.27 -8.31 -12.52
N ALA A 335 12.56 -9.15 -11.78
CA ALA A 335 13.09 -10.36 -11.16
C ALA A 335 12.75 -11.59 -12.03
N CYS A 336 13.38 -11.70 -13.20
CA CYS A 336 13.13 -12.77 -14.14
C CYS A 336 14.43 -13.16 -14.87
N PHE A 337 14.62 -14.48 -15.16
CA PHE A 337 15.73 -14.96 -15.99
C PHE A 337 15.43 -14.83 -17.49
N HIS A 338 14.15 -14.68 -17.86
CA HIS A 338 13.65 -14.61 -19.24
C HIS A 338 12.62 -13.48 -19.36
N PRO A 339 13.03 -12.19 -19.24
CA PRO A 339 12.11 -11.06 -19.43
C PRO A 339 11.47 -11.10 -20.83
N VAL A 340 10.17 -10.77 -20.92
CA VAL A 340 9.39 -10.74 -22.17
C VAL A 340 9.41 -9.36 -22.84
#